data_4358660ec59b13ee3e59262a2e3a8696
#
_entry.id   4358660ec59b13ee3e59262a2e3a8696
#
_cell.length_a   1.000
_cell.length_b   1.000
_cell.length_c   1.000
_cell.angle_alpha   90.00
_cell.angle_beta   90.00
_cell.angle_gamma   90.00
#
_symmetry.space_group_name_H-M   'P 1'
#
loop_
_entity.id
_entity.type
_entity.pdbx_description
1 polymer ?
#
loop_
_entity_poly.entity_id
_entity_poly.type
_entity_poly.pdbx_seq_one_letter_code
_entity_poly.pdbx_strand_id
1 'polypeptide(L)'
;MKKKVYICAPLGGRVKENLKNAIIYTEFALKSGVAPVTPHFYALCLDDGIKEERELGRSAGTSLLWFCDEMWIFGDTVTEGMKAEINFCKNLKVKMRKVKHNEINKILGGKNR
;
A
#
# COMPACT_ATOMS: atom_id res chain seq x y z
N MET A 1 -21.21 -4.64 -1.16
CA MET A 1 -19.97 -4.45 -0.40
C MET A 1 -18.89 -3.84 -1.25
N LYS A 2 -18.04 -3.05 -0.64
CA LYS A 2 -16.95 -2.40 -1.35
C LYS A 2 -15.85 -3.40 -1.71
N LYS A 3 -15.19 -3.15 -2.82
CA LYS A 3 -14.02 -3.90 -3.26
C LYS A 3 -12.89 -3.67 -2.27
N LYS A 4 -12.19 -4.73 -1.86
CA LYS A 4 -11.04 -4.64 -0.96
C LYS A 4 -9.79 -4.45 -1.81
N VAL A 5 -9.05 -3.37 -1.57
CA VAL A 5 -7.88 -3.00 -2.37
C VAL A 5 -6.63 -2.92 -1.50
N TYR A 6 -5.63 -3.68 -1.86
CA TYR A 6 -4.34 -3.66 -1.16
C TYR A 6 -3.49 -2.50 -1.68
N ILE A 7 -3.02 -1.68 -0.76
CA ILE A 7 -2.16 -0.53 -1.09
C ILE A 7 -0.71 -1.02 -1.14
N CYS A 8 -0.11 -1.00 -2.33
CA CYS A 8 1.28 -1.37 -2.53
C CYS A 8 2.09 -0.11 -2.82
N ALA A 9 3.00 0.25 -1.92
CA ALA A 9 3.78 1.48 -1.99
C ALA A 9 5.04 1.37 -1.15
N PRO A 10 6.04 2.25 -1.36
CA PRO A 10 7.27 2.21 -0.57
C PRO A 10 7.01 2.39 0.92
N LEU A 11 7.81 1.74 1.76
CA LEU A 11 7.81 1.93 3.21
C LEU A 11 9.23 2.05 3.74
N GLY A 12 10.06 1.02 3.60
CA GLY A 12 11.41 0.98 4.16
C GLY A 12 12.33 2.05 3.59
N GLY A 13 13.38 2.38 4.36
CA GLY A 13 14.36 3.39 3.99
C GLY A 13 13.97 4.81 4.41
N ARG A 14 12.76 5.24 4.16
CA ARG A 14 12.24 6.56 4.52
C ARG A 14 10.86 6.40 5.14
N VAL A 15 10.81 5.65 6.24
CA VAL A 15 9.54 5.22 6.86
C VAL A 15 8.60 6.38 7.18
N LYS A 16 9.13 7.44 7.80
CA LYS A 16 8.29 8.58 8.21
C LYS A 16 7.61 9.26 7.02
N GLU A 17 8.37 9.50 5.96
CA GLU A 17 7.85 10.12 4.75
C GLU A 17 6.91 9.16 4.00
N ASN A 18 7.28 7.90 3.94
CA ASN A 18 6.47 6.89 3.26
C ASN A 18 5.15 6.65 3.98
N LEU A 19 5.11 6.79 5.31
CA LEU A 19 3.86 6.73 6.06
C LEU A 19 2.93 7.91 5.71
N LYS A 20 3.48 9.12 5.55
CA LYS A 20 2.70 10.27 5.12
C LYS A 20 2.07 10.01 3.75
N ASN A 21 2.86 9.44 2.83
CA ASN A 21 2.36 9.11 1.51
C ASN A 21 1.29 8.00 1.58
N ALA A 22 1.49 7.02 2.45
CA ALA A 22 0.51 5.94 2.62
C ALA A 22 -0.85 6.46 3.10
N ILE A 23 -0.85 7.49 3.94
CA ILE A 23 -2.08 8.16 4.37
C ILE A 23 -2.79 8.77 3.17
N ILE A 24 -2.04 9.45 2.30
CA ILE A 24 -2.60 10.05 1.08
C ILE A 24 -3.21 8.99 0.17
N TYR A 25 -2.49 7.89 -0.05
CA TYR A 25 -2.95 6.80 -0.91
C TYR A 25 -4.20 6.13 -0.34
N THR A 26 -4.24 5.98 0.99
CA THR A 26 -5.39 5.40 1.68
C THR A 26 -6.61 6.32 1.53
N GLU A 27 -6.42 7.63 1.72
CA GLU A 27 -7.50 8.61 1.54
C GLU A 27 -8.01 8.59 0.10
N PHE A 28 -7.12 8.54 -0.87
CA PHE A 28 -7.48 8.42 -2.29
C PHE A 28 -8.37 7.20 -2.53
N ALA A 29 -7.96 6.05 -2.00
CA ALA A 29 -8.72 4.81 -2.18
C ALA A 29 -10.11 4.92 -1.55
N LEU A 30 -10.19 5.43 -0.32
CA LEU A 30 -11.48 5.63 0.36
C LEU A 30 -12.40 6.51 -0.47
N LYS A 31 -11.89 7.62 -0.98
CA LYS A 31 -12.67 8.57 -1.77
C LYS A 31 -12.96 8.06 -3.18
N SER A 32 -12.26 7.03 -3.62
CA SER A 32 -12.56 6.34 -4.87
C SER A 32 -13.66 5.29 -4.71
N GLY A 33 -14.12 5.06 -3.48
CA GLY A 33 -15.24 4.17 -3.22
C GLY A 33 -14.86 2.74 -2.89
N VAL A 34 -13.57 2.45 -2.62
CA VAL A 34 -13.13 1.11 -2.26
C VAL A 34 -12.74 1.03 -0.79
N ALA A 35 -12.50 -0.17 -0.29
CA ALA A 35 -12.04 -0.41 1.08
C ALA A 35 -10.54 -0.73 1.05
N PRO A 36 -9.68 0.24 1.41
CA PRO A 36 -8.23 0.04 1.34
C PRO A 36 -7.70 -0.80 2.51
N VAL A 37 -6.69 -1.60 2.19
CA VAL A 37 -5.90 -2.35 3.16
C VAL A 37 -4.47 -1.79 3.05
N THR A 38 -4.01 -1.12 4.11
CA THR A 38 -2.73 -0.41 4.11
C THR A 38 -1.83 -0.96 5.22
N PRO A 39 -1.07 -2.03 4.95
CA PRO A 39 -0.20 -2.63 5.98
C PRO A 39 0.91 -1.71 6.46
N HIS A 40 1.20 -0.64 5.74
CA HIS A 40 2.16 0.39 6.14
C HIS A 40 1.91 0.88 7.56
N PHE A 41 0.65 0.90 7.99
CA PHE A 41 0.28 1.40 9.32
C PHE A 41 0.77 0.50 10.46
N TYR A 42 1.21 -0.70 10.18
CA TYR A 42 1.88 -1.54 11.19
C TYR A 42 3.18 -0.88 11.67
N ALA A 43 3.80 -0.02 10.85
CA ALA A 43 5.00 0.71 11.27
C ALA A 43 4.72 1.73 12.37
N LEU A 44 3.46 1.98 12.71
CA LEU A 44 3.09 2.82 13.84
C LEU A 44 3.34 2.10 15.18
N CYS A 45 3.40 0.78 15.17
CA CYS A 45 3.66 -0.01 16.38
C CYS A 45 4.87 -0.93 16.26
N LEU A 46 5.36 -1.17 15.03
CA LEU A 46 6.53 -2.00 14.79
C LEU A 46 7.69 -1.15 14.30
N ASP A 47 8.92 -1.53 14.68
CA ASP A 47 10.12 -0.86 14.20
C ASP A 47 10.62 -1.55 12.94
N ASP A 48 10.47 -0.88 11.79
CA ASP A 48 10.88 -1.43 10.50
C ASP A 48 12.40 -1.64 10.40
N GLY A 49 13.19 -1.01 11.27
CA GLY A 49 14.62 -1.20 11.34
C GLY A 49 15.03 -2.49 12.04
N ILE A 50 14.11 -3.13 12.75
CA ILE A 50 14.36 -4.39 13.45
C ILE A 50 13.83 -5.52 12.55
N LYS A 51 14.74 -6.45 12.19
CA LYS A 51 14.42 -7.51 11.23
C LYS A 51 13.18 -8.33 11.63
N GLU A 52 13.11 -8.74 12.89
CA GLU A 52 12.02 -9.57 13.38
C GLU A 52 10.69 -8.83 13.31
N GLU A 53 10.69 -7.54 13.62
CA GLU A 53 9.47 -6.74 13.58
C GLU A 53 9.05 -6.44 12.16
N ARG A 54 10.03 -6.18 11.28
CA ARG A 54 9.75 -6.00 9.85
C ARG A 54 9.11 -7.26 9.25
N GLU A 55 9.58 -8.44 9.66
CA GLU A 55 9.01 -9.71 9.19
C GLU A 55 7.59 -9.93 9.68
N LEU A 56 7.28 -9.51 10.93
CA LEU A 56 5.92 -9.58 11.46
C LEU A 56 4.96 -8.76 10.61
N GLY A 57 5.35 -7.52 10.31
CA GLY A 57 4.52 -6.63 9.48
C GLY A 57 4.34 -7.16 8.07
N ARG A 58 5.41 -7.67 7.47
CA ARG A 58 5.37 -8.24 6.12
C ARG A 58 4.47 -9.45 6.05
N SER A 59 4.60 -10.37 7.00
CA SER A 59 3.80 -11.59 7.06
C SER A 59 2.31 -11.27 7.23
N ALA A 60 2.00 -10.33 8.13
CA ALA A 60 0.61 -9.91 8.33
C ALA A 60 0.04 -9.27 7.07
N GLY A 61 0.83 -8.40 6.42
CA GLY A 61 0.41 -7.75 5.17
C GLY A 61 0.13 -8.76 4.06
N THR A 62 1.01 -9.73 3.89
CA THR A 62 0.85 -10.79 2.88
C THR A 62 -0.43 -11.57 3.12
N SER A 63 -0.73 -11.85 4.40
CA SER A 63 -1.96 -12.56 4.77
C SER A 63 -3.20 -11.77 4.38
N LEU A 64 -3.14 -10.43 4.53
CA LEU A 64 -4.25 -9.57 4.15
C LEU A 64 -4.41 -9.50 2.63
N LEU A 65 -3.29 -9.51 1.90
CA LEU A 65 -3.32 -9.48 0.44
C LEU A 65 -4.12 -10.66 -0.13
N TRP A 66 -4.03 -11.82 0.52
CA TRP A 66 -4.77 -13.03 0.14
C TRP A 66 -6.27 -12.77 0.03
N PHE A 67 -6.82 -11.86 0.85
CA PHE A 67 -8.25 -11.56 0.88
C PHE A 67 -8.66 -10.35 0.06
N CYS A 68 -7.71 -9.71 -0.64
CA CYS A 68 -8.02 -8.52 -1.41
C CYS A 68 -8.48 -8.86 -2.82
N ASP A 69 -9.33 -8.02 -3.38
CA ASP A 69 -9.84 -8.17 -4.73
C ASP A 69 -8.88 -7.62 -5.77
N GLU A 70 -8.15 -6.55 -5.40
CA GLU A 70 -7.18 -5.89 -6.28
C GLU A 70 -5.99 -5.38 -5.48
N MET A 71 -4.89 -5.14 -6.17
CA MET A 71 -3.75 -4.42 -5.64
C MET A 71 -3.58 -3.12 -6.43
N TRP A 72 -3.48 -2.00 -5.73
CA TRP A 72 -3.16 -0.71 -6.35
C TRP A 72 -1.73 -0.33 -5.99
N ILE A 73 -0.94 -0.01 -7.00
CA ILE A 73 0.48 0.28 -6.87
C ILE A 73 0.70 1.78 -6.98
N PHE A 74 1.39 2.36 -6.00
CA PHE A 74 1.63 3.79 -5.90
C PHE A 74 3.12 4.10 -5.80
N GLY A 75 3.49 5.32 -6.15
CA GLY A 75 4.85 5.82 -6.01
C GLY A 75 5.65 5.69 -7.28
N ASP A 76 6.80 6.38 -7.31
CA ASP A 76 7.63 6.46 -8.51
C ASP A 76 8.66 5.33 -8.60
N THR A 77 8.91 4.64 -7.50
CA THR A 77 9.89 3.55 -7.44
C THR A 77 9.24 2.28 -6.92
N VAL A 78 9.79 1.15 -7.34
CA VAL A 78 9.35 -0.16 -6.84
C VAL A 78 10.47 -0.70 -5.95
N THR A 79 10.21 -0.77 -4.64
CA THR A 79 11.18 -1.29 -3.68
C THR A 79 11.21 -2.81 -3.69
N GLU A 80 12.18 -3.41 -2.99
CA GLU A 80 12.27 -4.87 -2.89
C GLU A 80 11.03 -5.45 -2.21
N GLY A 81 10.53 -4.76 -1.16
CA GLY A 81 9.31 -5.18 -0.49
C GLY A 81 8.11 -5.16 -1.43
N MET A 82 7.99 -4.12 -2.25
CA MET A 82 6.93 -4.01 -3.24
C MET A 82 7.03 -5.12 -4.29
N LYS A 83 8.24 -5.45 -4.74
CA LYS A 83 8.45 -6.53 -5.71
C LYS A 83 7.95 -7.86 -5.17
N ALA A 84 8.21 -8.13 -3.90
CA ALA A 84 7.75 -9.37 -3.25
C ALA A 84 6.22 -9.41 -3.20
N GLU A 85 5.59 -8.30 -2.85
CA GLU A 85 4.12 -8.20 -2.82
C GLU A 85 3.52 -8.36 -4.20
N ILE A 86 4.12 -7.73 -5.21
CA ILE A 86 3.66 -7.82 -6.60
C ILE A 86 3.76 -9.26 -7.10
N ASN A 87 4.88 -9.94 -6.81
CA ASN A 87 5.07 -11.33 -7.20
C ASN A 87 4.04 -12.25 -6.53
N PHE A 88 3.77 -12.01 -5.24
CA PHE A 88 2.76 -12.78 -4.53
C PHE A 88 1.37 -12.56 -5.15
N CYS A 89 1.06 -11.32 -5.49
CA CYS A 89 -0.18 -10.95 -6.14
C CYS A 89 -0.36 -11.65 -7.49
N LYS A 90 0.71 -11.72 -8.28
CA LYS A 90 0.70 -12.43 -9.56
C LYS A 90 0.37 -13.90 -9.38
N ASN A 91 0.95 -14.54 -8.35
CA ASN A 91 0.70 -15.94 -8.07
C ASN A 91 -0.74 -16.21 -7.65
N LEU A 92 -1.37 -15.22 -7.02
CA LEU A 92 -2.78 -15.30 -6.61
C LEU A 92 -3.74 -14.94 -7.74
N LYS A 93 -3.22 -14.45 -8.86
CA LYS A 93 -4.00 -13.94 -10.01
C LYS A 93 -4.92 -12.80 -9.60
N VAL A 94 -4.47 -11.98 -8.65
CA VAL A 94 -5.18 -10.77 -8.22
C VAL A 94 -4.88 -9.64 -9.21
N LYS A 95 -5.89 -8.91 -9.60
CA LYS A 95 -5.76 -7.80 -10.54
C LYS A 95 -4.91 -6.69 -9.94
N MET A 96 -3.99 -6.13 -10.74
CA MET A 96 -3.13 -5.02 -10.32
C MET A 96 -3.41 -3.77 -11.15
N ARG A 97 -3.33 -2.62 -10.49
CA ARG A 97 -3.51 -1.33 -11.14
C ARG A 97 -2.43 -0.37 -10.65
N LYS A 98 -1.76 0.30 -11.60
CA LYS A 98 -0.82 1.37 -11.28
C LYS A 98 -1.59 2.68 -11.19
N VAL A 99 -1.49 3.38 -10.05
CA VAL A 99 -2.16 4.67 -9.83
C VAL A 99 -1.15 5.79 -10.04
N LYS A 100 -1.53 6.79 -10.82
CA LYS A 100 -0.67 7.93 -11.15
C LYS A 100 -1.00 9.13 -10.27
N HIS A 101 -0.03 10.03 -10.10
CA HIS A 101 -0.20 11.24 -9.29
C HIS A 101 -1.38 12.11 -9.74
N ASN A 102 -1.60 12.22 -11.04
CA ASN A 102 -2.70 13.05 -11.53
C ASN A 102 -4.07 12.47 -11.14
N GLU A 103 -4.20 11.17 -11.03
CA GLU A 103 -5.43 10.54 -10.56
C GLU A 103 -5.69 10.90 -9.10
N ILE A 104 -4.63 10.87 -8.28
CA ILE A 104 -4.71 11.22 -6.86
C ILE A 104 -5.15 12.68 -6.70
N ASN A 105 -4.49 13.58 -7.42
CA ASN A 105 -4.81 15.01 -7.37
C ASN A 105 -6.25 15.30 -7.78
N LYS A 106 -6.72 14.58 -8.78
CA LYS A 106 -8.08 14.74 -9.28
C LYS A 106 -9.12 14.41 -8.21
N ILE A 107 -8.92 13.30 -7.50
CA ILE A 107 -9.84 12.84 -6.45
C ILE A 107 -9.71 13.69 -5.19
N LEU A 108 -8.50 14.06 -4.79
CA LEU A 108 -8.27 14.82 -3.56
C LEU A 108 -8.41 16.34 -3.73
N GLY A 109 -8.81 16.80 -4.93
CA GLY A 109 -9.13 18.19 -5.16
C GLY A 109 -7.94 19.13 -5.11
N GLY A 110 -6.73 18.66 -5.44
CA GLY A 110 -5.53 19.50 -5.46
C GLY A 110 -5.05 19.93 -4.09
N LYS A 111 -5.47 19.30 -3.02
CA LYS A 111 -4.96 19.57 -1.68
C LYS A 111 -3.47 19.29 -1.63
N ASN A 112 -2.72 20.18 -0.98
CA ASN A 112 -1.30 19.97 -0.74
C ASN A 112 -1.12 18.93 0.36
N ARG A 113 -0.50 17.83 -0.01
CA ARG A 113 -0.30 16.71 0.91
C ARG A 113 1.19 16.41 1.07
#